data_f1f02a707f6451a782b0bda8fb3f459c
#
_entry.id   f1f02a707f6451a782b0bda8fb3f459c
#
_cell.length_a   1.000
_cell.length_b   1.000
_cell.length_c   1.000
_cell.angle_alpha   90.00
_cell.angle_beta   90.00
_cell.angle_gamma   90.00
#
_symmetry.space_group_name_H-M   'P 1'
#
loop_
_entity.id
_entity.type
_entity.pdbx_description
1 polymer ?
#
loop_
_entity_poly.entity_id
_entity_poly.type
_entity_poly.pdbx_seq_one_letter_code
_entity_poly.pdbx_strand_id
1 'polypeptide(L)'
;SMNILVLGSGGREHAIIQSMSKSKKSSNLYALPGNGGTTLLAKNIKGNVNDFELIKSVVKEKDISMVFVGPEEPIVNGIYDYFKSEQDLSNIKIIAPSKLAGSLEGSKDFAKDFMEKYNIPTARHKTFTSKNINLADSFLESMKPPYVLKADGLAAGKGVLILNELSEAKKEIRSMIVDKKFGKASSKVVVEEFLDGIELSCFVLTDGINYKTLPFAKDYKKIGEGDTGLNTGGMGAVSPVPFLDEELLSKIENKVIKPTIEGIINENMEYTGVVFIGLIKVNDEPYVIEYNVRMGDPETEVVFPRIKNDIVELLDSMGTPKFNQIPLEIDSHHSATVIL
;
A
#
# COMPACT_ATOMS: atom_id res chain seq x y z
N SER A 1 -0.43 2.92 29.30
CA SER A 1 -0.97 3.92 28.37
C SER A 1 0.07 4.39 27.39
N MET A 2 -0.31 4.60 26.17
CA MET A 2 0.61 4.94 25.07
C MET A 2 0.23 6.28 24.44
N ASN A 3 1.24 7.11 24.22
CA ASN A 3 1.10 8.29 23.37
C ASN A 3 1.47 7.88 21.94
N ILE A 4 0.63 8.20 20.99
CA ILE A 4 0.75 7.71 19.62
C ILE A 4 0.76 8.88 18.63
N LEU A 5 1.66 8.84 17.68
CA LEU A 5 1.75 9.80 16.57
C LEU A 5 1.38 9.11 15.26
N VAL A 6 0.40 9.67 14.56
CA VAL A 6 0.00 9.21 13.22
C VAL A 6 0.49 10.23 12.19
N LEU A 7 1.28 9.76 11.22
CA LEU A 7 1.79 10.62 10.14
C LEU A 7 0.84 10.58 8.96
N GLY A 8 0.48 11.75 8.46
CA GLY A 8 -0.38 11.92 7.30
C GLY A 8 -1.53 12.89 7.55
N SER A 9 -2.31 13.16 6.51
CA SER A 9 -3.33 14.20 6.52
C SER A 9 -4.63 13.85 5.81
N GLY A 10 -4.80 12.61 5.39
CA GLY A 10 -5.96 12.17 4.61
C GLY A 10 -7.06 11.49 5.43
N GLY A 11 -8.10 11.05 4.74
CA GLY A 11 -9.19 10.27 5.34
C GLY A 11 -8.71 8.94 5.91
N ARG A 12 -7.68 8.34 5.31
CA ARG A 12 -7.01 7.15 5.83
C ARG A 12 -6.50 7.37 7.26
N GLU A 13 -5.77 8.46 7.50
CA GLU A 13 -5.23 8.80 8.82
C GLU A 13 -6.34 9.11 9.82
N HIS A 14 -7.39 9.78 9.38
CA HIS A 14 -8.55 10.01 10.22
C HIS A 14 -9.20 8.69 10.67
N ALA A 15 -9.39 7.75 9.77
CA ALA A 15 -9.96 6.43 10.10
C ALA A 15 -9.07 5.65 11.08
N ILE A 16 -7.76 5.72 10.91
CA ILE A 16 -6.79 5.08 11.82
C ILE A 16 -6.90 5.69 13.22
N ILE A 17 -6.89 7.01 13.33
CA ILE A 17 -7.01 7.73 14.60
C ILE A 17 -8.33 7.41 15.27
N GLN A 18 -9.43 7.34 14.50
CA GLN A 18 -10.73 6.99 15.02
C GLN A 18 -10.73 5.60 15.66
N SER A 19 -10.10 4.62 15.02
CA SER A 19 -9.95 3.27 15.60
C SER A 19 -9.07 3.29 16.84
N MET A 20 -7.97 4.05 16.83
CA MET A 20 -7.08 4.17 17.98
C MET A 20 -7.73 4.87 19.16
N SER A 21 -8.63 5.83 18.92
CA SER A 21 -9.33 6.55 19.98
C SER A 21 -10.23 5.66 20.84
N LYS A 22 -10.63 4.51 20.31
CA LYS A 22 -11.45 3.52 21.02
C LYS A 22 -10.60 2.58 21.89
N SER A 23 -9.28 2.62 21.77
CA SER A 23 -8.40 1.74 22.52
C SER A 23 -8.28 2.16 23.96
N LYS A 24 -8.29 1.17 24.86
CA LYS A 24 -7.99 1.39 26.28
C LYS A 24 -6.52 1.67 26.54
N LYS A 25 -5.65 1.38 25.56
CA LYS A 25 -4.19 1.56 25.68
C LYS A 25 -3.69 2.93 25.23
N SER A 26 -4.48 3.69 24.47
CA SER A 26 -4.09 5.03 24.02
C SER A 26 -4.37 6.06 25.11
N SER A 27 -3.37 6.91 25.40
CA SER A 27 -3.52 8.06 26.29
C SER A 27 -3.73 9.34 25.50
N ASN A 28 -2.79 9.67 24.64
CA ASN A 28 -2.85 10.86 23.80
C ASN A 28 -2.56 10.47 22.36
N LEU A 29 -3.34 11.06 21.46
CA LEU A 29 -3.18 10.87 20.03
C LEU A 29 -2.74 12.18 19.39
N TYR A 30 -1.77 12.09 18.50
CA TYR A 30 -1.23 13.21 17.74
C TYR A 30 -1.23 12.87 16.26
N ALA A 31 -1.45 13.86 15.42
CA ALA A 31 -1.38 13.73 13.96
C ALA A 31 -0.40 14.76 13.40
N LEU A 32 0.42 14.36 12.43
CA LEU A 32 1.36 15.24 11.76
C LEU A 32 1.24 15.03 10.25
N PRO A 33 0.74 16.01 9.50
CA PRO A 33 0.17 17.28 9.98
C PRO A 33 -1.29 17.17 10.45
N GLY A 34 -1.98 16.04 10.16
CA GLY A 34 -3.40 15.92 10.43
C GLY A 34 -4.28 16.76 9.52
N ASN A 35 -5.56 16.82 9.84
CA ASN A 35 -6.56 17.59 9.09
C ASN A 35 -7.68 18.08 10.02
N GLY A 36 -8.72 18.71 9.46
CA GLY A 36 -9.84 19.21 10.26
C GLY A 36 -10.59 18.10 11.02
N GLY A 37 -10.69 16.89 10.45
CA GLY A 37 -11.34 15.77 11.11
C GLY A 37 -10.52 15.21 12.26
N THR A 38 -9.19 15.17 12.12
CA THR A 38 -8.32 14.62 13.17
C THR A 38 -8.24 15.52 14.40
N THR A 39 -8.52 16.82 14.29
CA THR A 39 -8.54 17.73 15.45
C THR A 39 -9.59 17.36 16.49
N LEU A 40 -10.62 16.62 16.11
CA LEU A 40 -11.67 16.18 17.04
C LEU A 40 -11.22 15.06 17.97
N LEU A 41 -10.20 14.29 17.57
CA LEU A 41 -9.77 13.07 18.26
C LEU A 41 -8.30 13.11 18.67
N ALA A 42 -7.51 14.01 18.10
CA ALA A 42 -6.07 14.08 18.28
C ALA A 42 -5.61 15.53 18.24
N LYS A 43 -4.36 15.77 18.68
CA LYS A 43 -3.71 17.07 18.49
C LYS A 43 -2.95 17.06 17.17
N ASN A 44 -3.27 17.98 16.29
CA ASN A 44 -2.53 18.17 15.04
C ASN A 44 -1.24 18.96 15.30
N ILE A 45 -0.17 18.50 14.70
CA ILE A 45 1.16 19.12 14.79
C ILE A 45 1.59 19.49 13.37
N LYS A 46 1.90 20.77 13.14
CA LYS A 46 2.36 21.23 11.83
C LYS A 46 3.72 20.58 11.50
N GLY A 47 3.85 20.11 10.28
CA GLY A 47 5.10 19.56 9.81
C GLY A 47 4.94 18.75 8.55
N ASN A 48 6.07 18.43 7.94
CA ASN A 48 6.16 17.58 6.78
C ASN A 48 6.50 16.15 7.21
N VAL A 49 5.82 15.17 6.67
CA VAL A 49 6.04 13.74 6.99
C VAL A 49 7.45 13.24 6.59
N ASN A 50 8.16 13.99 5.74
CA ASN A 50 9.53 13.69 5.36
C ASN A 50 10.58 14.42 6.18
N ASP A 51 10.16 15.27 7.12
CA ASP A 51 11.07 15.97 8.03
C ASP A 51 11.34 15.09 9.26
N PHE A 52 12.27 14.16 9.12
CA PHE A 52 12.55 13.16 10.15
C PHE A 52 13.13 13.77 11.43
N GLU A 53 13.89 14.87 11.33
CA GLU A 53 14.42 15.57 12.49
C GLU A 53 13.28 16.20 13.31
N LEU A 54 12.31 16.80 12.64
CA LEU A 54 11.11 17.33 13.30
C LEU A 54 10.33 16.20 13.98
N ILE A 55 10.13 15.08 13.28
CA ILE A 55 9.41 13.93 13.83
C ILE A 55 10.12 13.40 15.08
N LYS A 56 11.45 13.29 15.04
CA LYS A 56 12.24 12.92 16.20
C LYS A 56 11.99 13.85 17.39
N SER A 57 12.00 15.16 17.14
CA SER A 57 11.76 16.15 18.20
C SER A 57 10.37 16.02 18.80
N VAL A 58 9.36 15.77 17.98
CA VAL A 58 7.97 15.55 18.41
C VAL A 58 7.86 14.28 19.26
N VAL A 59 8.50 13.20 18.82
CA VAL A 59 8.50 11.91 19.54
C VAL A 59 9.08 12.11 20.95
N LYS A 60 10.17 12.84 21.07
CA LYS A 60 10.81 13.11 22.36
C LYS A 60 9.98 14.05 23.21
N GLU A 61 9.51 15.16 22.66
CA GLU A 61 8.75 16.18 23.38
C GLU A 61 7.42 15.65 23.91
N LYS A 62 6.71 14.86 23.10
CA LYS A 62 5.39 14.33 23.45
C LYS A 62 5.42 12.94 24.07
N ASP A 63 6.60 12.42 24.34
CA ASP A 63 6.78 11.08 24.93
C ASP A 63 6.03 10.00 24.14
N ILE A 64 6.20 10.02 22.82
CA ILE A 64 5.54 9.10 21.90
C ILE A 64 6.19 7.71 22.05
N SER A 65 5.37 6.68 22.11
CA SER A 65 5.83 5.29 22.16
C SER A 65 5.53 4.50 20.89
N MET A 66 4.60 4.99 20.07
CA MET A 66 4.25 4.37 18.78
C MET A 66 4.07 5.45 17.71
N VAL A 67 4.65 5.20 16.53
CA VAL A 67 4.45 6.05 15.34
C VAL A 67 3.83 5.20 14.24
N PHE A 68 2.67 5.60 13.76
CA PHE A 68 2.00 4.95 12.62
C PHE A 68 2.22 5.80 11.37
N VAL A 69 2.84 5.21 10.34
CA VAL A 69 3.14 5.92 9.10
C VAL A 69 2.03 5.65 8.09
N GLY A 70 1.25 6.69 7.77
CA GLY A 70 0.14 6.58 6.84
C GLY A 70 0.55 6.59 5.37
N PRO A 71 1.31 7.61 4.89
CA PRO A 71 1.65 7.74 3.48
C PRO A 71 2.94 7.00 3.10
N GLU A 72 3.08 6.75 1.81
CA GLU A 72 4.21 5.99 1.24
C GLU A 72 5.52 6.75 1.20
N GLU A 73 5.49 8.05 0.99
CA GLU A 73 6.71 8.84 0.75
C GLU A 73 7.74 8.75 1.88
N PRO A 74 7.39 8.95 3.15
CA PRO A 74 8.37 8.77 4.23
C PRO A 74 8.86 7.34 4.35
N ILE A 75 8.06 6.35 3.98
CA ILE A 75 8.47 4.94 3.99
C ILE A 75 9.58 4.72 2.95
N VAL A 76 9.34 5.16 1.73
CA VAL A 76 10.31 5.05 0.63
C VAL A 76 11.58 5.83 0.94
N ASN A 77 11.46 6.96 1.65
CA ASN A 77 12.57 7.78 2.09
C ASN A 77 13.31 7.23 3.32
N GLY A 78 12.84 6.11 3.90
CA GLY A 78 13.59 5.38 4.92
C GLY A 78 13.30 5.80 6.36
N ILE A 79 12.09 6.21 6.70
CA ILE A 79 11.75 6.60 8.08
C ILE A 79 11.98 5.46 9.08
N TYR A 80 11.68 4.22 8.71
CA TYR A 80 11.93 3.05 9.57
C TYR A 80 13.42 2.94 9.89
N ASP A 81 14.26 2.99 8.87
CA ASP A 81 15.71 2.87 9.01
C ASP A 81 16.27 4.03 9.84
N TYR A 82 15.74 5.24 9.63
CA TYR A 82 16.09 6.41 10.45
C TYR A 82 15.82 6.15 11.93
N PHE A 83 14.63 5.66 12.28
CA PHE A 83 14.27 5.35 13.66
C PHE A 83 15.19 4.28 14.28
N LYS A 84 15.54 3.25 13.51
CA LYS A 84 16.42 2.18 13.99
C LYS A 84 17.86 2.62 14.15
N SER A 85 18.32 3.60 13.36
CA SER A 85 19.69 4.13 13.44
C SER A 85 19.88 5.15 14.57
N GLU A 86 18.78 5.77 15.03
CA GLU A 86 18.84 6.78 16.08
C GLU A 86 18.66 6.14 17.46
N GLN A 87 19.66 6.30 18.31
CA GLN A 87 19.66 5.68 19.64
C GLN A 87 18.42 6.06 20.47
N ASP A 88 18.02 7.32 20.41
CA ASP A 88 16.87 7.83 21.17
C ASP A 88 15.52 7.31 20.64
N LEU A 89 15.48 6.77 19.43
CA LEU A 89 14.26 6.28 18.78
C LEU A 89 14.21 4.77 18.66
N SER A 90 15.28 4.06 19.03
CA SER A 90 15.41 2.62 18.77
C SER A 90 14.33 1.77 19.46
N ASN A 91 13.79 2.25 20.58
CA ASN A 91 12.74 1.56 21.35
C ASN A 91 11.31 1.98 20.97
N ILE A 92 11.17 2.91 20.05
CA ILE A 92 9.85 3.36 19.57
C ILE A 92 9.28 2.33 18.62
N LYS A 93 8.03 1.96 18.81
CA LYS A 93 7.30 1.08 17.87
C LYS A 93 6.96 1.92 16.63
N ILE A 94 7.69 1.71 15.56
CA ILE A 94 7.40 2.34 14.27
C ILE A 94 6.63 1.38 13.37
N ILE A 95 5.41 1.76 13.00
CA ILE A 95 4.55 0.96 12.13
C ILE A 95 4.82 1.40 10.70
N ALA A 96 5.79 0.76 10.10
CA ALA A 96 6.22 0.96 8.72
C ALA A 96 7.18 -0.16 8.33
N PRO A 97 7.26 -0.50 7.05
CA PRO A 97 8.34 -1.37 6.57
C PRO A 97 9.66 -0.61 6.46
N SER A 98 10.75 -1.35 6.43
CA SER A 98 12.08 -0.82 6.15
C SER A 98 12.13 -0.17 4.75
N LYS A 99 13.17 0.61 4.49
CA LYS A 99 13.39 1.18 3.15
C LYS A 99 13.49 0.11 2.08
N LEU A 100 14.17 -1.00 2.38
CA LEU A 100 14.26 -2.14 1.45
C LEU A 100 12.87 -2.70 1.12
N ALA A 101 12.06 -2.98 2.14
CA ALA A 101 10.69 -3.47 1.94
C ALA A 101 9.82 -2.41 1.25
N GLY A 102 10.05 -1.14 1.53
CA GLY A 102 9.39 -0.02 0.87
C GLY A 102 9.59 0.01 -0.64
N SER A 103 10.66 -0.62 -1.13
CA SER A 103 10.93 -0.75 -2.56
C SER A 103 9.85 -1.55 -3.31
N LEU A 104 9.08 -2.37 -2.60
CA LEU A 104 7.93 -3.08 -3.20
C LEU A 104 6.88 -2.10 -3.75
N GLU A 105 6.77 -0.91 -3.19
CA GLU A 105 5.94 0.17 -3.72
C GLU A 105 6.78 1.21 -4.48
N GLY A 106 7.96 1.53 -3.99
CA GLY A 106 8.82 2.56 -4.55
C GLY A 106 9.40 2.22 -5.92
N SER A 107 9.49 0.95 -6.29
CA SER A 107 9.99 0.49 -7.57
C SER A 107 9.13 -0.67 -8.10
N LYS A 108 8.44 -0.42 -9.19
CA LYS A 108 7.61 -1.45 -9.86
C LYS A 108 8.48 -2.58 -10.44
N ASP A 109 9.66 -2.25 -10.94
CA ASP A 109 10.64 -3.22 -11.41
C ASP A 109 11.11 -4.14 -10.29
N PHE A 110 11.44 -3.57 -9.12
CA PHE A 110 11.78 -4.34 -7.94
C PHE A 110 10.65 -5.29 -7.53
N ALA A 111 9.41 -4.79 -7.52
CA ALA A 111 8.24 -5.62 -7.17
C ALA A 111 8.03 -6.75 -8.17
N LYS A 112 8.22 -6.50 -9.47
CA LYS A 112 8.11 -7.54 -10.51
C LYS A 112 9.17 -8.63 -10.35
N ASP A 113 10.41 -8.25 -10.07
CA ASP A 113 11.49 -9.23 -9.81
C ASP A 113 11.19 -10.08 -8.57
N PHE A 114 10.68 -9.45 -7.52
CA PHE A 114 10.23 -10.14 -6.31
C PHE A 114 9.14 -11.16 -6.62
N MET A 115 8.10 -10.75 -7.34
CA MET A 115 7.00 -11.64 -7.70
C MET A 115 7.46 -12.80 -8.60
N GLU A 116 8.35 -12.54 -9.53
CA GLU A 116 8.91 -13.58 -10.39
C GLU A 116 9.71 -14.60 -9.57
N LYS A 117 10.56 -14.13 -8.66
CA LYS A 117 11.38 -15.00 -7.80
C LYS A 117 10.54 -15.94 -6.94
N TYR A 118 9.41 -15.46 -6.45
CA TYR A 118 8.53 -16.23 -5.55
C TYR A 118 7.30 -16.82 -6.24
N ASN A 119 7.28 -16.82 -7.57
CA ASN A 119 6.20 -17.38 -8.40
C ASN A 119 4.81 -16.83 -8.06
N ILE A 120 4.76 -15.52 -7.78
CA ILE A 120 3.51 -14.84 -7.48
C ILE A 120 2.89 -14.37 -8.80
N PRO A 121 1.61 -14.71 -9.08
CA PRO A 121 0.98 -14.36 -10.35
C PRO A 121 0.89 -12.86 -10.57
N THR A 122 1.36 -12.39 -11.70
CA THR A 122 1.26 -10.98 -12.13
C THR A 122 1.27 -10.92 -13.65
N ALA A 123 0.93 -9.76 -14.22
CA ALA A 123 0.92 -9.56 -15.66
C ALA A 123 2.31 -9.81 -16.28
N ARG A 124 2.30 -10.34 -17.51
CA ARG A 124 3.54 -10.44 -18.31
C ARG A 124 4.12 -9.03 -18.46
N HIS A 125 5.41 -8.90 -18.28
CA HIS A 125 6.05 -7.59 -18.20
C HIS A 125 7.50 -7.62 -18.69
N LYS A 126 8.01 -6.43 -19.00
CA LYS A 126 9.43 -6.19 -19.24
C LYS A 126 9.77 -4.76 -18.88
N THR A 127 10.92 -4.57 -18.26
CA THR A 127 11.41 -3.25 -17.88
C THR A 127 12.36 -2.69 -18.92
N PHE A 128 12.19 -1.41 -19.26
CA PHE A 128 13.01 -0.68 -20.21
C PHE A 128 13.67 0.52 -19.57
N THR A 129 14.91 0.75 -19.96
CA THR A 129 15.71 1.92 -19.61
C THR A 129 16.34 2.48 -20.89
N SER A 130 17.09 3.56 -20.78
CA SER A 130 17.85 4.10 -21.92
C SER A 130 18.83 3.09 -22.53
N LYS A 131 19.22 2.07 -21.76
CA LYS A 131 20.17 1.04 -22.21
C LYS A 131 19.56 0.03 -23.17
N ASN A 132 18.28 -0.27 -23.03
CA ASN A 132 17.60 -1.30 -23.83
C ASN A 132 16.32 -0.80 -24.51
N ILE A 133 16.14 0.50 -24.61
CA ILE A 133 14.94 1.10 -25.22
C ILE A 133 14.78 0.67 -26.70
N ASN A 134 15.88 0.34 -27.37
CA ASN A 134 15.85 -0.16 -28.74
C ASN A 134 15.08 -1.50 -28.87
N LEU A 135 14.89 -2.24 -27.79
CA LEU A 135 14.13 -3.49 -27.76
C LEU A 135 12.66 -3.28 -27.43
N ALA A 136 12.26 -2.05 -27.09
CA ALA A 136 10.91 -1.76 -26.65
C ALA A 136 9.88 -1.96 -27.77
N ASP A 137 10.21 -1.56 -29.00
CA ASP A 137 9.28 -1.69 -30.12
C ASP A 137 8.90 -3.14 -30.38
N SER A 138 9.88 -4.04 -30.42
CA SER A 138 9.61 -5.47 -30.65
C SER A 138 8.83 -6.10 -29.51
N PHE A 139 9.07 -5.68 -28.27
CA PHE A 139 8.28 -6.16 -27.14
C PHE A 139 6.81 -5.71 -27.23
N LEU A 140 6.60 -4.43 -27.54
CA LEU A 140 5.25 -3.89 -27.74
C LEU A 140 4.53 -4.60 -28.88
N GLU A 141 5.22 -4.87 -30.00
CA GLU A 141 4.67 -5.58 -31.14
C GLU A 141 4.26 -7.02 -30.78
N SER A 142 4.89 -7.64 -29.78
CA SER A 142 4.54 -8.98 -29.30
C SER A 142 3.31 -9.01 -28.41
N MET A 143 2.81 -7.84 -28.01
CA MET A 143 1.67 -7.70 -27.10
C MET A 143 0.40 -7.33 -27.84
N LYS A 144 -0.73 -7.55 -27.17
CA LYS A 144 -2.04 -7.11 -27.63
C LYS A 144 -2.44 -5.80 -26.98
N PRO A 145 -3.18 -4.93 -27.70
CA PRO A 145 -3.73 -3.73 -27.06
C PRO A 145 -4.80 -4.09 -26.01
N PRO A 146 -5.02 -3.27 -24.99
CA PRO A 146 -4.28 -2.03 -24.73
C PRO A 146 -2.89 -2.30 -24.14
N TYR A 147 -2.00 -1.32 -24.33
CA TYR A 147 -0.61 -1.37 -23.84
C TYR A 147 -0.50 -0.60 -22.54
N VAL A 148 0.09 -1.22 -21.51
CA VAL A 148 0.22 -0.61 -20.19
C VAL A 148 1.68 -0.23 -19.95
N LEU A 149 1.93 1.06 -19.74
CA LEU A 149 3.27 1.62 -19.46
C LEU A 149 3.25 2.24 -18.07
N LYS A 150 4.15 1.79 -17.21
CA LYS A 150 4.23 2.27 -15.82
C LYS A 150 5.61 2.84 -15.54
N ALA A 151 5.67 4.12 -15.13
CA ALA A 151 6.90 4.69 -14.58
C ALA A 151 7.29 3.90 -13.33
N ASP A 152 8.58 3.59 -13.19
CA ASP A 152 9.07 2.71 -12.12
C ASP A 152 8.88 3.30 -10.73
N GLY A 153 9.20 4.58 -10.57
CA GLY A 153 9.14 5.26 -9.28
C GLY A 153 7.78 5.84 -8.94
N LEU A 154 7.73 6.51 -7.81
CA LEU A 154 6.55 7.25 -7.39
C LEU A 154 6.35 8.47 -8.31
N ALA A 155 5.19 8.58 -8.92
CA ALA A 155 4.84 9.65 -9.84
C ALA A 155 3.48 10.27 -9.47
N ALA A 156 3.16 10.29 -8.18
CA ALA A 156 1.91 10.82 -7.64
C ALA A 156 0.66 10.25 -8.33
N GLY A 157 0.70 8.95 -8.67
CA GLY A 157 -0.39 8.27 -9.35
C GLY A 157 -0.54 8.58 -10.83
N LYS A 158 0.35 9.37 -11.41
CA LYS A 158 0.27 9.82 -12.82
C LYS A 158 1.15 9.03 -13.77
N GLY A 159 1.96 8.12 -13.25
CA GLY A 159 2.95 7.39 -14.03
C GLY A 159 2.45 6.15 -14.75
N VAL A 160 1.13 5.93 -14.83
CA VAL A 160 0.53 4.78 -15.51
C VAL A 160 -0.24 5.25 -16.74
N LEU A 161 0.15 4.74 -17.91
CA LEU A 161 -0.52 5.02 -19.18
C LEU A 161 -1.10 3.74 -19.75
N ILE A 162 -2.36 3.79 -20.19
CA ILE A 162 -3.04 2.69 -20.88
C ILE A 162 -3.40 3.19 -22.27
N LEU A 163 -2.76 2.60 -23.29
CA LEU A 163 -2.82 3.09 -24.67
C LEU A 163 -3.36 2.01 -25.60
N ASN A 164 -4.24 2.40 -26.50
CA ASN A 164 -4.88 1.47 -27.43
C ASN A 164 -4.10 1.28 -28.73
N GLU A 165 -3.29 2.27 -29.11
CA GLU A 165 -2.57 2.27 -30.38
C GLU A 165 -1.09 1.94 -30.20
N LEU A 166 -0.58 0.99 -30.99
CA LEU A 166 0.82 0.58 -30.95
C LEU A 166 1.78 1.75 -31.22
N SER A 167 1.45 2.58 -32.21
CA SER A 167 2.28 3.75 -32.56
C SER A 167 2.37 4.74 -31.41
N GLU A 168 1.29 4.96 -30.70
CA GLU A 168 1.24 5.83 -29.52
C GLU A 168 2.06 5.25 -28.37
N ALA A 169 1.96 3.93 -28.14
CA ALA A 169 2.76 3.26 -27.12
C ALA A 169 4.26 3.38 -27.38
N LYS A 170 4.68 3.18 -28.63
CA LYS A 170 6.09 3.35 -29.04
C LYS A 170 6.58 4.77 -28.82
N LYS A 171 5.74 5.77 -29.10
CA LYS A 171 6.08 7.18 -28.89
C LYS A 171 6.15 7.51 -27.40
N GLU A 172 5.18 7.05 -26.61
CA GLU A 172 5.09 7.38 -25.19
C GLU A 172 6.23 6.75 -24.36
N ILE A 173 6.66 5.55 -24.67
CA ILE A 173 7.78 4.95 -23.94
C ILE A 173 9.06 5.75 -24.13
N ARG A 174 9.28 6.33 -25.31
CA ARG A 174 10.43 7.20 -25.57
C ARG A 174 10.31 8.53 -24.83
N SER A 175 9.10 9.11 -24.82
CA SER A 175 8.82 10.33 -24.07
C SER A 175 9.07 10.14 -22.57
N MET A 176 8.65 9.01 -22.03
CA MET A 176 8.87 8.70 -20.61
C MET A 176 10.34 8.56 -20.26
N ILE A 177 11.09 7.79 -21.04
CA ILE A 177 12.47 7.43 -20.73
C ILE A 177 13.46 8.51 -21.20
N VAL A 178 13.37 8.93 -22.46
CA VAL A 178 14.33 9.85 -23.08
C VAL A 178 14.03 11.30 -22.66
N ASP A 179 12.78 11.72 -22.75
CA ASP A 179 12.38 13.08 -22.44
C ASP A 179 12.07 13.27 -20.94
N LYS A 180 12.15 12.19 -20.16
CA LYS A 180 11.93 12.19 -18.70
C LYS A 180 10.57 12.81 -18.32
N LYS A 181 9.52 12.40 -18.99
CA LYS A 181 8.15 12.92 -18.82
C LYS A 181 7.71 12.99 -17.35
N PHE A 182 8.10 11.99 -16.52
CA PHE A 182 7.79 11.94 -15.10
C PHE A 182 9.06 12.09 -14.24
N GLY A 183 10.07 12.82 -14.72
CA GLY A 183 11.33 13.02 -14.01
C GLY A 183 12.08 11.71 -13.80
N LYS A 184 12.73 11.57 -12.64
CA LYS A 184 13.48 10.35 -12.30
C LYS A 184 12.60 9.09 -12.23
N ALA A 185 11.30 9.25 -11.92
CA ALA A 185 10.38 8.13 -11.81
C ALA A 185 10.26 7.36 -13.13
N SER A 186 10.44 8.00 -14.28
CA SER A 186 10.36 7.39 -15.60
C SER A 186 11.73 7.01 -16.21
N SER A 187 12.82 7.04 -15.45
CA SER A 187 14.11 6.53 -15.91
C SER A 187 14.05 5.03 -16.24
N LYS A 188 13.16 4.33 -15.60
CA LYS A 188 12.75 2.96 -15.93
C LYS A 188 11.24 2.95 -16.19
N VAL A 189 10.83 2.17 -17.18
CA VAL A 189 9.41 1.97 -17.49
C VAL A 189 9.13 0.47 -17.55
N VAL A 190 8.15 0.03 -16.79
CA VAL A 190 7.66 -1.34 -16.85
C VAL A 190 6.51 -1.37 -17.85
N VAL A 191 6.67 -2.16 -18.90
CA VAL A 191 5.61 -2.41 -19.88
C VAL A 191 4.93 -3.72 -19.50
N GLU A 192 3.61 -3.70 -19.37
CA GLU A 192 2.82 -4.84 -18.94
C GLU A 192 1.71 -5.16 -19.92
N GLU A 193 1.33 -6.43 -19.97
CA GLU A 193 0.08 -6.80 -20.62
C GLU A 193 -1.10 -6.25 -19.81
N PHE A 194 -2.18 -5.93 -20.51
CA PHE A 194 -3.42 -5.52 -19.86
C PHE A 194 -4.16 -6.77 -19.34
N LEU A 195 -4.49 -6.77 -18.06
CA LEU A 195 -5.34 -7.80 -17.47
C LEU A 195 -6.77 -7.27 -17.41
N ASP A 196 -7.69 -8.01 -18.02
CA ASP A 196 -9.11 -7.69 -18.02
C ASP A 196 -9.81 -8.55 -16.97
N GLY A 197 -10.30 -7.93 -15.92
CA GLY A 197 -10.92 -8.63 -14.81
C GLY A 197 -11.52 -7.66 -13.79
N ILE A 198 -11.78 -8.18 -12.60
CA ILE A 198 -12.41 -7.42 -11.52
C ILE A 198 -11.39 -7.20 -10.41
N GLU A 199 -11.13 -5.94 -10.07
CA GLU A 199 -10.16 -5.56 -9.07
C GLU A 199 -10.70 -5.73 -7.65
N LEU A 200 -9.80 -6.04 -6.72
CA LEU A 200 -10.06 -6.05 -5.29
C LEU A 200 -8.78 -5.75 -4.53
N SER A 201 -8.94 -5.32 -3.27
CA SER A 201 -7.82 -4.93 -2.42
C SER A 201 -7.68 -5.91 -1.25
N CYS A 202 -6.48 -6.44 -1.09
CA CYS A 202 -6.08 -7.35 -0.03
C CYS A 202 -5.13 -6.64 0.92
N PHE A 203 -5.37 -6.77 2.22
CA PHE A 203 -4.54 -6.13 3.25
C PHE A 203 -4.02 -7.19 4.21
N VAL A 204 -2.72 -7.24 4.38
CA VAL A 204 -2.06 -8.19 5.26
C VAL A 204 -1.24 -7.42 6.29
N LEU A 205 -1.58 -7.60 7.56
CA LEU A 205 -0.83 -7.05 8.68
C LEU A 205 0.28 -8.03 9.03
N THR A 206 1.55 -7.59 9.00
CA THR A 206 2.68 -8.47 9.27
C THR A 206 3.75 -7.79 10.10
N ASP A 207 4.41 -8.58 10.94
CA ASP A 207 5.62 -8.17 11.68
C ASP A 207 6.91 -8.71 11.04
N GLY A 208 6.80 -9.18 9.80
CA GLY A 208 7.94 -9.74 9.07
C GLY A 208 8.19 -11.23 9.34
N ILE A 209 7.40 -11.85 10.22
CA ILE A 209 7.47 -13.27 10.57
C ILE A 209 6.08 -13.90 10.49
N ASN A 210 5.13 -13.33 11.23
CA ASN A 210 3.74 -13.76 11.28
C ASN A 210 2.87 -12.74 10.57
N TYR A 211 1.65 -13.12 10.21
CA TYR A 211 0.73 -12.23 9.54
C TYR A 211 -0.73 -12.52 9.88
N LYS A 212 -1.57 -11.52 9.65
CA LYS A 212 -3.02 -11.60 9.76
C LYS A 212 -3.63 -10.96 8.51
N THR A 213 -4.58 -11.63 7.90
CA THR A 213 -5.30 -11.08 6.75
C THR A 213 -6.45 -10.22 7.26
N LEU A 214 -6.40 -8.92 6.97
CA LEU A 214 -7.44 -7.96 7.32
C LEU A 214 -8.63 -8.09 6.36
N PRO A 215 -9.78 -7.46 6.64
CA PRO A 215 -10.90 -7.46 5.70
C PRO A 215 -10.51 -6.94 4.33
N PHE A 216 -10.97 -7.61 3.29
CA PHE A 216 -10.79 -7.17 1.91
C PHE A 216 -11.72 -5.99 1.61
N ALA A 217 -11.34 -5.20 0.61
CA ALA A 217 -12.16 -4.09 0.15
C ALA A 217 -12.13 -4.00 -1.37
N LYS A 218 -13.08 -3.30 -1.92
CA LYS A 218 -13.10 -2.93 -3.34
C LYS A 218 -13.26 -1.43 -3.45
N ASP A 219 -12.33 -0.82 -4.17
CA ASP A 219 -12.37 0.60 -4.50
C ASP A 219 -13.17 0.78 -5.78
N TYR A 220 -14.16 1.67 -5.75
CA TYR A 220 -14.99 2.01 -6.88
C TYR A 220 -14.62 3.40 -7.40
N LYS A 221 -14.09 3.44 -8.61
CA LYS A 221 -13.73 4.69 -9.31
C LYS A 221 -14.85 5.21 -10.19
N LYS A 222 -15.95 4.41 -10.31
CA LYS A 222 -17.12 4.75 -11.13
C LYS A 222 -18.36 4.62 -10.27
N ILE A 223 -19.31 5.52 -10.48
CA ILE A 223 -20.64 5.44 -9.89
C ILE A 223 -21.45 4.43 -10.70
N GLY A 224 -22.10 3.49 -10.00
CA GLY A 224 -22.92 2.45 -10.60
C GLY A 224 -22.36 1.04 -10.42
N GLU A 225 -23.20 0.06 -10.68
CA GLU A 225 -22.84 -1.35 -10.53
C GLU A 225 -21.88 -1.82 -11.62
N GLY A 226 -20.97 -2.75 -11.27
CA GLY A 226 -20.04 -3.35 -12.23
C GLY A 226 -19.06 -2.40 -12.87
N ASP A 227 -18.61 -1.38 -12.14
CA ASP A 227 -17.70 -0.34 -12.61
C ASP A 227 -18.27 0.46 -13.80
N THR A 228 -19.59 0.62 -13.85
CA THR A 228 -20.26 1.44 -14.84
C THR A 228 -20.51 2.87 -14.33
N GLY A 229 -20.86 3.76 -15.25
CA GLY A 229 -21.16 5.15 -14.92
C GLY A 229 -19.93 6.05 -14.95
N LEU A 230 -20.07 7.22 -14.30
CA LEU A 230 -19.01 8.23 -14.27
C LEU A 230 -17.86 7.80 -13.36
N ASN A 231 -16.62 8.04 -13.81
CA ASN A 231 -15.44 7.84 -13.01
C ASN A 231 -15.33 8.95 -11.97
N THR A 232 -15.35 8.59 -10.69
CA THR A 232 -15.30 9.53 -9.57
C THR A 232 -13.91 9.71 -8.98
N GLY A 233 -12.86 9.15 -9.62
CA GLY A 233 -11.49 9.31 -9.15
C GLY A 233 -11.17 8.54 -7.86
N GLY A 234 -11.79 7.39 -7.65
CA GLY A 234 -11.54 6.56 -6.47
C GLY A 234 -12.31 6.98 -5.24
N MET A 235 -13.49 7.54 -5.43
CA MET A 235 -14.24 8.18 -4.34
C MET A 235 -15.13 7.25 -3.53
N GLY A 236 -14.99 5.95 -3.66
CA GLY A 236 -15.80 5.01 -2.90
C GLY A 236 -15.09 3.69 -2.67
N ALA A 237 -15.39 3.07 -1.55
CA ALA A 237 -14.94 1.72 -1.25
C ALA A 237 -16.01 0.96 -0.50
N VAL A 238 -16.01 -0.36 -0.64
CA VAL A 238 -16.91 -1.26 0.10
C VAL A 238 -16.13 -2.43 0.67
N SER A 239 -16.61 -2.95 1.79
CA SER A 239 -16.11 -4.15 2.44
C SER A 239 -17.28 -4.84 3.15
N PRO A 240 -17.44 -6.17 3.07
CA PRO A 240 -16.66 -7.14 2.32
C PRO A 240 -16.85 -7.03 0.80
N VAL A 241 -15.99 -7.74 0.07
CA VAL A 241 -16.05 -7.80 -1.40
C VAL A 241 -17.10 -8.84 -1.82
N PRO A 242 -18.16 -8.44 -2.57
CA PRO A 242 -19.28 -9.33 -2.83
C PRO A 242 -18.94 -10.63 -3.59
N PHE A 243 -17.96 -10.59 -4.50
CA PHE A 243 -17.59 -11.75 -5.33
C PHE A 243 -16.45 -12.59 -4.72
N LEU A 244 -15.97 -12.24 -3.53
CA LEU A 244 -14.91 -12.99 -2.85
C LEU A 244 -15.54 -14.19 -2.13
N ASP A 245 -15.44 -15.35 -2.74
CA ASP A 245 -15.88 -16.61 -2.18
C ASP A 245 -14.72 -17.38 -1.54
N GLU A 246 -15.01 -18.52 -0.91
CA GLU A 246 -13.99 -19.33 -0.24
C GLU A 246 -12.93 -19.86 -1.20
N GLU A 247 -13.33 -20.20 -2.42
CA GLU A 247 -12.39 -20.70 -3.44
C GLU A 247 -11.38 -19.63 -3.86
N LEU A 248 -11.86 -18.42 -4.15
CA LEU A 248 -10.99 -17.29 -4.50
C LEU A 248 -10.11 -16.91 -3.32
N LEU A 249 -10.67 -16.85 -2.12
CA LEU A 249 -9.91 -16.55 -0.90
C LEU A 249 -8.78 -17.56 -0.70
N SER A 250 -9.04 -18.84 -0.89
CA SER A 250 -8.02 -19.90 -0.79
C SER A 250 -6.91 -19.73 -1.83
N LYS A 251 -7.27 -19.38 -3.06
CA LYS A 251 -6.29 -19.11 -4.13
C LYS A 251 -5.44 -17.89 -3.79
N ILE A 252 -6.03 -16.83 -3.29
CA ILE A 252 -5.29 -15.62 -2.86
C ILE A 252 -4.33 -15.97 -1.73
N GLU A 253 -4.79 -16.70 -0.71
CA GLU A 253 -3.95 -17.13 0.40
C GLU A 253 -2.74 -17.93 -0.06
N ASN A 254 -2.96 -18.94 -0.90
CA ASN A 254 -1.91 -19.88 -1.27
C ASN A 254 -1.00 -19.38 -2.39
N LYS A 255 -1.54 -18.61 -3.34
CA LYS A 255 -0.79 -18.14 -4.52
C LYS A 255 -0.19 -16.75 -4.35
N VAL A 256 -0.72 -15.94 -3.45
CA VAL A 256 -0.32 -14.54 -3.29
C VAL A 256 0.20 -14.24 -1.88
N ILE A 257 -0.63 -14.44 -0.84
CA ILE A 257 -0.29 -14.01 0.51
C ILE A 257 0.89 -14.79 1.08
N LYS A 258 0.79 -16.11 1.11
CA LYS A 258 1.87 -16.96 1.65
C LYS A 258 3.20 -16.76 0.94
N PRO A 259 3.26 -16.78 -0.42
CA PRO A 259 4.52 -16.52 -1.11
C PRO A 259 5.06 -15.10 -0.87
N THR A 260 4.19 -14.10 -0.71
CA THR A 260 4.62 -12.73 -0.40
C THR A 260 5.29 -12.66 0.97
N ILE A 261 4.68 -13.24 1.99
CA ILE A 261 5.27 -13.26 3.35
C ILE A 261 6.56 -14.07 3.36
N GLU A 262 6.57 -15.22 2.70
CA GLU A 262 7.77 -16.05 2.57
C GLU A 262 8.91 -15.27 1.89
N GLY A 263 8.60 -14.53 0.83
CA GLY A 263 9.56 -13.67 0.16
C GLY A 263 10.10 -12.56 1.05
N ILE A 264 9.24 -11.90 1.81
CA ILE A 264 9.64 -10.87 2.78
C ILE A 264 10.63 -11.44 3.79
N ILE A 265 10.35 -12.63 4.32
CA ILE A 265 11.25 -13.31 5.26
C ILE A 265 12.58 -13.67 4.58
N ASN A 266 12.53 -14.31 3.42
CA ASN A 266 13.71 -14.81 2.73
C ASN A 266 14.62 -13.69 2.20
N GLU A 267 14.06 -12.53 1.87
CA GLU A 267 14.82 -11.37 1.42
C GLU A 267 15.31 -10.49 2.59
N ASN A 268 15.08 -10.93 3.83
CA ASN A 268 15.44 -10.19 5.04
C ASN A 268 14.87 -8.76 5.08
N MET A 269 13.66 -8.62 4.60
CA MET A 269 12.95 -7.34 4.66
C MET A 269 12.34 -7.15 6.05
N GLU A 270 12.79 -6.14 6.78
CA GLU A 270 12.14 -5.77 8.03
C GLU A 270 10.80 -5.12 7.73
N TYR A 271 9.74 -5.65 8.30
CA TYR A 271 8.39 -5.21 8.03
C TYR A 271 7.56 -5.22 9.30
N THR A 272 7.02 -4.07 9.68
CA THR A 272 6.05 -3.95 10.77
C THR A 272 4.91 -3.07 10.25
N GLY A 273 3.84 -3.66 9.77
CA GLY A 273 2.76 -2.89 9.19
C GLY A 273 1.94 -3.67 8.19
N VAL A 274 1.31 -2.95 7.28
CA VAL A 274 0.39 -3.51 6.29
C VAL A 274 1.05 -3.64 4.93
N VAL A 275 0.88 -4.81 4.31
CA VAL A 275 1.11 -5.00 2.88
C VAL A 275 -0.26 -4.89 2.21
N PHE A 276 -0.44 -3.86 1.41
CA PHE A 276 -1.65 -3.68 0.60
C PHE A 276 -1.36 -4.23 -0.79
N ILE A 277 -2.04 -5.31 -1.13
CA ILE A 277 -1.88 -6.01 -2.40
C ILE A 277 -3.07 -5.68 -3.28
N GLY A 278 -2.84 -4.92 -4.35
CA GLY A 278 -3.84 -4.69 -5.38
C GLY A 278 -3.97 -5.93 -6.24
N LEU A 279 -5.15 -6.52 -6.29
CA LEU A 279 -5.43 -7.76 -7.01
C LEU A 279 -6.42 -7.54 -8.14
N ILE A 280 -6.33 -8.39 -9.15
CA ILE A 280 -7.34 -8.51 -10.18
C ILE A 280 -7.69 -9.98 -10.38
N LYS A 281 -8.98 -10.28 -10.37
CA LYS A 281 -9.50 -11.60 -10.66
C LYS A 281 -9.74 -11.73 -12.16
N VAL A 282 -9.03 -12.66 -12.80
CA VAL A 282 -9.17 -12.95 -14.23
C VAL A 282 -9.49 -14.43 -14.37
N ASN A 283 -10.66 -14.76 -14.91
CA ASN A 283 -11.10 -16.16 -15.07
C ASN A 283 -10.95 -16.98 -13.77
N ASP A 284 -11.44 -16.43 -12.67
CA ASP A 284 -11.39 -17.03 -11.31
C ASP A 284 -9.99 -17.23 -10.73
N GLU A 285 -8.96 -16.62 -11.33
CA GLU A 285 -7.59 -16.65 -10.82
C GLU A 285 -7.13 -15.26 -10.37
N PRO A 286 -6.45 -15.16 -9.22
CA PRO A 286 -5.92 -13.88 -8.75
C PRO A 286 -4.58 -13.54 -9.41
N TYR A 287 -4.41 -12.28 -9.76
CA TYR A 287 -3.14 -11.72 -10.21
C TYR A 287 -2.84 -10.46 -9.40
N VAL A 288 -1.58 -10.26 -9.08
CA VAL A 288 -1.15 -9.03 -8.40
C VAL A 288 -0.97 -7.92 -9.43
N ILE A 289 -1.66 -6.80 -9.21
CA ILE A 289 -1.47 -5.58 -9.98
C ILE A 289 -0.24 -4.85 -9.46
N GLU A 290 -0.20 -4.63 -8.13
CA GLU A 290 0.88 -3.90 -7.48
C GLU A 290 0.89 -4.18 -5.97
N TYR A 291 2.03 -3.89 -5.34
CA TYR A 291 2.17 -3.80 -3.89
C TYR A 291 2.16 -2.34 -3.46
N ASN A 292 1.52 -2.10 -2.33
CA ASN A 292 1.63 -0.85 -1.59
C ASN A 292 2.02 -1.20 -0.15
N VAL A 293 2.92 -0.44 0.43
CA VAL A 293 3.55 -0.78 1.72
C VAL A 293 2.91 -0.02 2.88
N ARG A 294 1.65 0.30 2.73
CA ARG A 294 0.81 1.06 3.68
C ARG A 294 -0.66 0.76 3.39
N MET A 295 -1.54 1.26 4.24
CA MET A 295 -2.98 1.16 3.98
C MET A 295 -3.39 2.04 2.80
N GLY A 296 -4.53 1.73 2.21
CA GLY A 296 -5.12 2.49 1.11
C GLY A 296 -6.02 3.64 1.57
N ASP A 297 -6.22 4.58 0.69
CA ASP A 297 -7.20 5.65 0.85
C ASP A 297 -8.09 5.66 -0.41
N PRO A 298 -9.38 5.33 -0.34
CA PRO A 298 -10.27 5.32 0.84
C PRO A 298 -10.48 3.97 1.54
N GLU A 299 -9.79 2.90 1.19
CA GLU A 299 -10.07 1.56 1.69
C GLU A 299 -10.00 1.45 3.21
N THR A 300 -9.10 2.19 3.86
CA THR A 300 -8.96 2.18 5.34
C THR A 300 -10.28 2.51 6.04
N GLU A 301 -11.06 3.40 5.44
CA GLU A 301 -12.34 3.87 6.00
C GLU A 301 -13.40 2.77 6.07
N VAL A 302 -13.26 1.70 5.28
CA VAL A 302 -14.18 0.56 5.30
C VAL A 302 -13.56 -0.69 5.91
N VAL A 303 -12.24 -0.78 5.99
CA VAL A 303 -11.52 -1.93 6.55
C VAL A 303 -11.40 -1.82 8.07
N PHE A 304 -10.87 -0.71 8.57
CA PHE A 304 -10.61 -0.55 10.01
C PHE A 304 -11.86 -0.64 10.87
N PRO A 305 -13.02 -0.05 10.50
CA PRO A 305 -14.24 -0.21 11.30
C PRO A 305 -14.71 -1.66 11.44
N ARG A 306 -14.31 -2.54 10.53
CA ARG A 306 -14.67 -3.97 10.60
C ARG A 306 -13.73 -4.81 11.44
N ILE A 307 -12.60 -4.26 11.88
CA ILE A 307 -11.69 -4.93 12.82
C ILE A 307 -12.21 -4.69 14.22
N LYS A 308 -12.65 -5.75 14.91
CA LYS A 308 -13.22 -5.65 16.26
C LYS A 308 -12.16 -5.58 17.35
N ASN A 309 -10.96 -6.03 17.07
CA ASN A 309 -9.82 -5.98 18.00
C ASN A 309 -9.53 -4.54 18.44
N ASP A 310 -8.96 -4.40 19.63
CA ASP A 310 -8.27 -3.17 20.02
C ASP A 310 -7.09 -2.99 19.07
N ILE A 311 -7.16 -2.00 18.18
CA ILE A 311 -6.14 -1.82 17.13
C ILE A 311 -4.76 -1.48 17.72
N VAL A 312 -4.72 -0.71 18.80
CA VAL A 312 -3.45 -0.35 19.46
C VAL A 312 -2.81 -1.59 20.09
N GLU A 313 -3.59 -2.43 20.75
CA GLU A 313 -3.09 -3.69 21.30
C GLU A 313 -2.53 -4.60 20.20
N LEU A 314 -3.25 -4.71 19.10
CA LEU A 314 -2.83 -5.52 17.96
C LEU A 314 -1.51 -5.02 17.36
N LEU A 315 -1.41 -3.72 17.12
CA LEU A 315 -0.19 -3.10 16.56
C LEU A 315 0.99 -3.21 17.53
N ASP A 316 0.75 -2.99 18.82
CA ASP A 316 1.80 -3.08 19.84
C ASP A 316 2.34 -4.50 20.01
N SER A 317 1.51 -5.52 19.75
CA SER A 317 1.90 -6.93 19.86
C SER A 317 2.85 -7.38 18.73
N MET A 318 2.90 -6.65 17.62
CA MET A 318 3.76 -7.01 16.49
C MET A 318 5.23 -7.05 16.89
N GLY A 319 5.96 -8.03 16.41
CA GLY A 319 7.36 -8.28 16.79
C GLY A 319 7.50 -9.04 18.09
N THR A 320 6.40 -9.46 18.72
CA THR A 320 6.39 -10.29 19.92
C THR A 320 5.60 -11.57 19.67
N PRO A 321 5.79 -12.65 20.48
CA PRO A 321 5.00 -13.88 20.34
C PRO A 321 3.49 -13.66 20.49
N LYS A 322 3.08 -12.62 21.19
CA LYS A 322 1.67 -12.30 21.43
C LYS A 322 0.92 -12.01 20.13
N PHE A 323 1.58 -11.43 19.14
CA PHE A 323 0.94 -11.12 17.84
C PHE A 323 0.33 -12.38 17.21
N ASN A 324 1.05 -13.49 17.21
CA ASN A 324 0.57 -14.74 16.63
C ASN A 324 -0.55 -15.37 17.47
N GLN A 325 -0.64 -15.04 18.75
CA GLN A 325 -1.63 -15.61 19.68
C GLN A 325 -2.96 -14.87 19.67
N ILE A 326 -2.98 -13.60 19.29
CA ILE A 326 -4.21 -12.79 19.23
C ILE A 326 -5.01 -13.19 17.99
N PRO A 327 -6.25 -13.72 18.13
CA PRO A 327 -7.08 -13.97 16.97
C PRO A 327 -7.61 -12.64 16.41
N LEU A 328 -7.62 -12.53 15.08
CA LEU A 328 -8.27 -11.39 14.44
C LEU A 328 -9.77 -11.59 14.44
N GLU A 329 -10.48 -10.63 14.97
CA GLU A 329 -11.95 -10.63 15.05
C GLU A 329 -12.51 -9.60 14.06
N ILE A 330 -13.31 -10.07 13.11
CA ILE A 330 -13.86 -9.25 12.04
C ILE A 330 -15.37 -9.13 12.21
N ASP A 331 -15.88 -7.90 12.11
CA ASP A 331 -17.31 -7.63 12.05
C ASP A 331 -17.82 -8.04 10.66
N SER A 332 -18.87 -8.87 10.63
CA SER A 332 -19.47 -9.34 9.38
C SER A 332 -20.29 -8.27 8.66
N HIS A 333 -20.59 -7.14 9.32
CA HIS A 333 -21.37 -6.07 8.71
C HIS A 333 -20.64 -5.39 7.57
N HIS A 334 -21.39 -4.86 6.61
CA HIS A 334 -20.86 -4.11 5.49
C HIS A 334 -20.44 -2.72 5.91
N SER A 335 -19.34 -2.24 5.31
CA SER A 335 -18.91 -0.85 5.38
C SER A 335 -18.80 -0.29 3.97
N ALA A 336 -19.27 0.94 3.80
CA ALA A 336 -19.14 1.66 2.54
C ALA A 336 -18.81 3.12 2.82
N THR A 337 -17.98 3.72 1.98
CA THR A 337 -17.66 5.15 2.04
C THR A 337 -17.71 5.76 0.66
N VAL A 338 -18.12 7.02 0.60
CA VAL A 338 -18.10 7.83 -0.63
C VAL A 338 -17.47 9.15 -0.27
N ILE A 339 -16.44 9.53 -1.00
CA ILE A 339 -15.76 10.82 -0.86
C ILE A 339 -16.23 11.71 -2.01
N LEU A 340 -16.83 12.86 -1.71
CA LEU A 340 -17.34 13.83 -2.69
C LEU A 340 -16.29 14.86 -3.06
#